data_a90063eb853be1440558206327c76984
#
_entry.id   a90063eb853be1440558206327c76984
#
_cell.length_a   1.000
_cell.length_b   1.000
_cell.length_c   1.000
_cell.angle_alpha   90.00
_cell.angle_beta   90.00
_cell.angle_gamma   90.00
#
_symmetry.space_group_name_H-M   'P 1'
#
loop_
_entity.id
_entity.type
_entity.pdbx_description
1 polymer ?
#
loop_
_entity_poly.entity_id
_entity_poly.type
_entity_poly.pdbx_seq_one_letter_code
_entity_poly.pdbx_strand_id
1 'polypeptide(L)'
;MTINGIPGAYNSYGSYRATSRPANRSALKISVSENAESGAVSTKVSNAMTDEYIERIKTQARADAAKGSYEDGYDRTPRTGFAAMRDAQMKQYVSPNRTKAISQVSAAINNPNRVWQTGANLLDLLSGYTAKVFNGPLYGTKAEIYNEDGEMIAGYGSSFGWIDVPTADEMRFQSESMQIYYKAYKEAEAEMAAAKQTAAPAMNGDAPASFDVKA
;
A
#
# COMPACT_ATOMS: atom_id res chain seq x y z
N MET A 1 40.38 -9.16 2.76
CA MET A 1 39.25 -9.49 3.66
C MET A 1 38.03 -8.86 3.12
N THR A 2 37.17 -9.64 2.50
CA THR A 2 35.93 -9.19 1.83
C THR A 2 34.77 -9.48 2.79
N ILE A 3 34.07 -8.45 3.22
CA ILE A 3 32.89 -8.61 4.08
C ILE A 3 31.67 -8.77 3.16
N ASN A 4 31.11 -9.97 3.15
CA ASN A 4 29.88 -10.28 2.41
C ASN A 4 28.68 -9.57 3.01
N GLY A 5 27.93 -8.90 2.13
CA GLY A 5 26.69 -8.22 2.46
C GLY A 5 25.59 -9.20 2.87
N ILE A 6 24.77 -8.75 3.83
CA ILE A 6 23.58 -9.44 4.33
C ILE A 6 22.47 -9.28 3.28
N PRO A 7 21.84 -10.37 2.79
CA PRO A 7 20.69 -10.25 1.92
C PRO A 7 19.47 -9.82 2.75
N GLY A 8 18.86 -8.71 2.36
CA GLY A 8 17.58 -8.29 2.92
C GLY A 8 16.49 -9.30 2.59
N ALA A 9 15.79 -9.79 3.61
CA ALA A 9 14.65 -10.66 3.46
C ALA A 9 13.44 -9.85 2.93
N TYR A 10 13.15 -10.01 1.66
CA TYR A 10 11.90 -9.56 1.06
C TYR A 10 10.80 -10.58 1.38
N ASN A 11 9.86 -10.20 2.23
CA ASN A 11 8.62 -10.97 2.37
C ASN A 11 7.67 -10.61 1.23
N SER A 12 7.73 -11.41 0.15
CA SER A 12 6.65 -11.47 -0.82
C SER A 12 5.44 -12.15 -0.17
N TYR A 13 4.26 -11.57 -0.30
CA TYR A 13 2.99 -12.22 0.02
C TYR A 13 2.84 -13.47 -0.85
N GLY A 14 3.27 -14.61 -0.31
CA GLY A 14 3.11 -15.90 -0.93
C GLY A 14 1.66 -16.31 -0.87
N SER A 15 1.06 -16.51 -2.03
CA SER A 15 -0.22 -17.20 -2.19
C SER A 15 -0.15 -18.57 -1.54
N TYR A 16 -0.91 -18.80 -0.47
CA TYR A 16 -1.06 -20.11 0.14
C TYR A 16 -1.79 -21.05 -0.81
N ARG A 17 -1.05 -21.93 -1.45
CA ARG A 17 -1.58 -23.06 -2.19
C ARG A 17 -2.04 -24.10 -1.16
N ALA A 18 -3.35 -24.22 -1.00
CA ALA A 18 -3.95 -25.23 -0.17
C ALA A 18 -3.63 -26.63 -0.70
N THR A 19 -2.79 -27.39 0.01
CA THR A 19 -2.68 -28.84 -0.18
C THR A 19 -3.82 -29.50 0.56
N SER A 20 -4.66 -30.17 -0.20
CA SER A 20 -5.81 -30.96 0.22
C SER A 20 -5.42 -32.08 1.18
N ARG A 21 -6.00 -32.06 2.40
CA ARG A 21 -6.09 -33.21 3.28
C ARG A 21 -7.54 -33.37 3.73
N PRO A 22 -8.14 -34.56 3.67
CA PRO A 22 -9.58 -34.72 3.86
C PRO A 22 -10.00 -34.80 5.32
N ALA A 23 -11.18 -34.23 5.56
CA ALA A 23 -12.20 -34.58 6.54
C ALA A 23 -11.88 -34.48 8.05
N ASN A 24 -12.29 -33.37 8.67
CA ASN A 24 -13.37 -33.47 9.65
C ASN A 24 -14.15 -32.14 9.66
N ARG A 25 -15.37 -32.18 9.15
CA ARG A 25 -16.28 -31.04 9.07
C ARG A 25 -16.97 -30.88 10.42
N SER A 26 -16.38 -30.09 11.29
CA SER A 26 -17.17 -29.31 12.25
C SER A 26 -17.26 -27.91 11.66
N ALA A 27 -18.44 -27.57 11.21
CA ALA A 27 -18.73 -26.31 10.56
C ALA A 27 -18.51 -25.16 11.53
N LEU A 28 -17.32 -24.55 11.45
CA LEU A 28 -17.17 -23.18 11.91
C LEU A 28 -17.96 -22.33 10.90
N LYS A 29 -19.16 -21.95 11.28
CA LYS A 29 -19.89 -20.87 10.63
C LYS A 29 -19.06 -19.61 10.86
N ILE A 30 -18.17 -19.30 9.91
CA ILE A 30 -17.69 -17.95 9.73
C ILE A 30 -18.93 -17.21 9.24
N SER A 31 -19.61 -16.53 10.14
CA SER A 31 -20.55 -15.49 9.77
C SER A 31 -19.73 -14.40 9.12
N VAL A 32 -19.60 -14.48 7.80
CA VAL A 32 -19.31 -13.30 6.98
C VAL A 32 -20.49 -12.39 7.25
N SER A 33 -20.26 -11.38 8.09
CA SER A 33 -21.20 -10.29 8.24
C SER A 33 -21.31 -9.62 6.88
N GLU A 34 -22.34 -10.01 6.13
CA GLU A 34 -22.84 -9.25 4.98
C GLU A 34 -23.48 -7.95 5.50
N ASN A 35 -22.67 -7.08 6.05
CA ASN A 35 -22.98 -5.67 6.15
C ASN A 35 -22.19 -4.94 5.06
N ALA A 36 -22.56 -5.23 3.81
CA ALA A 36 -22.40 -4.29 2.72
C ALA A 36 -23.47 -3.20 2.89
N GLU A 37 -23.49 -2.53 4.03
CA GLU A 37 -24.16 -1.25 4.12
C GLU A 37 -23.35 -0.24 3.34
N SER A 38 -24.01 0.33 2.35
CA SER A 38 -23.72 1.55 1.61
C SER A 38 -22.82 2.50 2.43
N GLY A 39 -21.49 2.40 2.17
CA GLY A 39 -20.51 2.97 3.07
C GLY A 39 -20.59 4.48 3.11
N ALA A 40 -20.98 5.00 4.25
CA ALA A 40 -20.57 6.33 4.63
C ALA A 40 -19.05 6.42 4.46
N VAL A 41 -18.59 7.31 3.58
CA VAL A 41 -17.15 7.52 3.34
C VAL A 41 -16.56 7.92 4.69
N SER A 42 -15.56 7.18 5.16
CA SER A 42 -14.89 7.49 6.42
C SER A 42 -14.42 8.94 6.38
N THR A 43 -14.67 9.67 7.46
CA THR A 43 -14.26 11.07 7.59
C THR A 43 -12.74 11.21 7.42
N LYS A 44 -11.95 10.22 7.84
CA LYS A 44 -10.49 10.20 7.71
C LYS A 44 -10.09 10.15 6.22
N VAL A 45 -10.74 9.29 5.43
CA VAL A 45 -10.48 9.17 3.99
C VAL A 45 -10.92 10.44 3.26
N SER A 46 -12.12 10.96 3.55
CA SER A 46 -12.60 12.22 2.95
C SER A 46 -11.64 13.38 3.23
N ASN A 47 -11.15 13.51 4.45
CA ASN A 47 -10.20 14.55 4.82
C ASN A 47 -8.83 14.39 4.15
N ALA A 48 -8.45 13.16 3.79
CA ALA A 48 -7.21 12.87 3.08
C ALA A 48 -7.32 13.13 1.57
N MET A 49 -8.52 12.96 1.00
CA MET A 49 -8.80 13.11 -0.45
C MET A 49 -9.21 14.54 -0.82
N THR A 50 -8.38 15.51 -0.45
CA THR A 50 -8.60 16.93 -0.79
C THR A 50 -8.44 17.18 -2.29
N ASP A 51 -9.10 18.23 -2.81
CA ASP A 51 -8.96 18.63 -4.22
C ASP A 51 -7.51 18.88 -4.59
N GLU A 52 -6.73 19.51 -3.69
CA GLU A 52 -5.30 19.74 -3.90
C GLU A 52 -4.53 18.41 -4.03
N TYR A 53 -4.82 17.43 -3.19
CA TYR A 53 -4.17 16.13 -3.27
C TYR A 53 -4.54 15.40 -4.56
N ILE A 54 -5.80 15.45 -4.97
CA ILE A 54 -6.29 14.87 -6.23
C ILE A 54 -5.57 15.48 -7.43
N GLU A 55 -5.43 16.80 -7.48
CA GLU A 55 -4.70 17.47 -8.57
C GLU A 55 -3.19 17.13 -8.58
N ARG A 56 -2.60 16.94 -7.41
CA ARG A 56 -1.21 16.46 -7.32
C ARG A 56 -1.07 15.03 -7.86
N ILE A 57 -2.03 14.13 -7.59
CA ILE A 57 -2.04 12.78 -8.19
C ILE A 57 -2.11 12.87 -9.71
N LYS A 58 -3.02 13.66 -10.26
CA LYS A 58 -3.19 13.82 -11.71
C LYS A 58 -1.93 14.39 -12.36
N THR A 59 -1.31 15.38 -11.73
CA THR A 59 -0.07 15.98 -12.21
C THR A 59 1.07 14.96 -12.25
N GLN A 60 1.21 14.18 -11.18
CA GLN A 60 2.22 13.12 -11.12
C GLN A 60 1.96 12.04 -12.19
N ALA A 61 0.72 11.61 -12.34
CA ALA A 61 0.34 10.62 -13.34
C ALA A 61 0.66 11.08 -14.78
N ARG A 62 0.39 12.35 -15.13
CA ARG A 62 0.75 12.92 -16.42
C ARG A 62 2.26 12.99 -16.63
N ALA A 63 3.00 13.35 -15.58
CA ALA A 63 4.46 13.38 -15.64
C ALA A 63 5.07 12.00 -15.84
N ASP A 64 4.50 10.98 -15.22
CA ASP A 64 4.93 9.60 -15.34
C ASP A 64 4.56 9.01 -16.72
N ALA A 65 3.38 9.33 -17.24
CA ALA A 65 2.97 8.95 -18.58
C ALA A 65 3.91 9.55 -19.63
N ALA A 66 4.32 10.82 -19.47
CA ALA A 66 5.27 11.47 -20.39
C ALA A 66 6.64 10.80 -20.40
N LYS A 67 7.04 10.17 -19.30
CA LYS A 67 8.29 9.39 -19.18
C LYS A 67 8.12 7.92 -19.58
N GLY A 68 6.90 7.45 -19.83
CA GLY A 68 6.60 6.04 -20.02
C GLY A 68 6.83 5.18 -18.78
N SER A 69 6.74 5.78 -17.57
CA SER A 69 6.89 5.09 -16.30
C SER A 69 5.54 5.02 -15.57
N TYR A 70 5.06 3.81 -15.34
CA TYR A 70 3.82 3.57 -14.61
C TYR A 70 4.12 3.05 -13.20
N GLU A 71 3.55 3.69 -12.18
CA GLU A 71 3.62 3.18 -10.81
C GLU A 71 2.46 2.22 -10.55
N ASP A 72 2.76 0.94 -10.50
CA ASP A 72 1.77 -0.16 -10.36
C ASP A 72 1.23 -0.34 -8.92
N GLY A 73 1.62 0.53 -8.00
CA GLY A 73 1.21 0.47 -6.60
C GLY A 73 1.96 -0.55 -5.75
N TYR A 74 2.87 -1.33 -6.34
CA TYR A 74 3.70 -2.25 -5.57
C TYR A 74 4.73 -1.51 -4.71
N ASP A 75 5.01 -2.12 -3.57
CA ASP A 75 5.91 -1.56 -2.57
C ASP A 75 7.37 -1.68 -3.03
N ARG A 76 7.93 -0.58 -3.54
CA ARG A 76 9.33 -0.46 -3.91
C ARG A 76 10.05 0.43 -2.92
N THR A 77 11.20 0.01 -2.48
CA THR A 77 12.03 0.82 -1.57
C THR A 77 13.29 1.28 -2.31
N PRO A 78 13.62 2.58 -2.31
CA PRO A 78 12.88 3.70 -1.70
C PRO A 78 11.62 4.05 -2.50
N ARG A 79 10.56 4.45 -1.80
CA ARG A 79 9.34 4.95 -2.43
C ARG A 79 9.58 6.34 -3.00
N THR A 80 9.22 6.54 -4.27
CA THR A 80 9.37 7.80 -5.00
C THR A 80 8.06 8.13 -5.71
N GLY A 81 7.98 9.34 -6.24
CA GLY A 81 6.85 9.74 -7.07
C GLY A 81 5.50 9.63 -6.38
N PHE A 82 4.55 9.00 -7.06
CA PHE A 82 3.19 8.83 -6.55
C PHE A 82 3.13 8.02 -5.26
N ALA A 83 3.90 6.94 -5.14
CA ALA A 83 3.89 6.09 -3.96
C ALA A 83 4.32 6.86 -2.70
N ALA A 84 5.39 7.67 -2.79
CA ALA A 84 5.85 8.51 -1.68
C ALA A 84 4.81 9.57 -1.29
N MET A 85 4.17 10.20 -2.27
CA MET A 85 3.14 11.21 -2.05
C MET A 85 1.91 10.58 -1.36
N ARG A 86 1.45 9.42 -1.82
CA ARG A 86 0.33 8.67 -1.23
C ARG A 86 0.61 8.30 0.22
N ASP A 87 1.80 7.78 0.51
CA ASP A 87 2.19 7.41 1.86
C ASP A 87 2.27 8.59 2.81
N ALA A 88 2.80 9.73 2.35
CA ALA A 88 2.85 10.94 3.16
C ALA A 88 1.44 11.41 3.53
N GLN A 89 0.53 11.43 2.56
CA GLN A 89 -0.86 11.82 2.77
C GLN A 89 -1.58 10.85 3.72
N MET A 90 -1.39 9.54 3.54
CA MET A 90 -1.97 8.51 4.41
C MET A 90 -1.48 8.67 5.85
N LYS A 91 -0.18 8.86 6.06
CA LYS A 91 0.40 9.07 7.38
C LYS A 91 -0.07 10.36 8.06
N GLN A 92 -0.41 11.37 7.28
CA GLN A 92 -0.85 12.65 7.83
C GLN A 92 -2.33 12.62 8.24
N TYR A 93 -3.20 12.00 7.45
CA TYR A 93 -4.65 12.16 7.60
C TYR A 93 -5.41 10.87 7.94
N VAL A 94 -4.92 9.72 7.50
CA VAL A 94 -5.63 8.44 7.70
C VAL A 94 -5.13 7.71 8.95
N SER A 95 -3.81 7.63 9.13
CA SER A 95 -3.20 6.90 10.24
C SER A 95 -2.04 7.67 10.90
N PRO A 96 -2.29 8.87 11.44
CA PRO A 96 -1.23 9.77 11.92
C PRO A 96 -0.44 9.21 13.11
N ASN A 97 -1.04 8.36 13.93
CA ASN A 97 -0.43 7.82 15.13
C ASN A 97 0.20 6.43 14.97
N ARG A 98 0.06 5.79 13.79
CA ARG A 98 0.53 4.43 13.54
C ARG A 98 2.01 4.23 13.88
N THR A 99 2.88 5.03 13.27
CA THR A 99 4.33 4.93 13.49
C THR A 99 4.70 5.17 14.96
N LYS A 100 4.03 6.12 15.63
CA LYS A 100 4.24 6.41 17.03
C LYS A 100 3.84 5.23 17.92
N ALA A 101 2.70 4.62 17.66
CA ALA A 101 2.23 3.44 18.40
C ALA A 101 3.22 2.28 18.27
N ILE A 102 3.67 1.95 17.06
CA ILE A 102 4.66 0.89 16.81
C ILE A 102 5.97 1.18 17.55
N SER A 103 6.45 2.43 17.51
CA SER A 103 7.67 2.84 18.21
C SER A 103 7.55 2.69 19.73
N GLN A 104 6.41 3.04 20.30
CA GLN A 104 6.16 2.92 21.76
C GLN A 104 6.18 1.45 22.20
N VAL A 105 5.52 0.57 21.44
CA VAL A 105 5.53 -0.88 21.74
C VAL A 105 6.92 -1.47 21.54
N SER A 106 7.62 -1.10 20.48
CA SER A 106 9.01 -1.52 20.25
C SER A 106 9.92 -1.13 21.42
N ALA A 107 9.82 0.10 21.89
CA ALA A 107 10.58 0.57 23.05
C ALA A 107 10.21 -0.21 24.32
N ALA A 108 8.94 -0.52 24.52
CA ALA A 108 8.48 -1.29 25.68
C ALA A 108 9.01 -2.74 25.63
N ILE A 109 8.97 -3.41 24.46
CA ILE A 109 9.47 -4.78 24.27
C ILE A 109 10.99 -4.85 24.49
N ASN A 110 11.72 -3.87 24.01
CA ASN A 110 13.19 -3.82 24.09
C ASN A 110 13.71 -3.26 25.41
N ASN A 111 12.84 -2.86 26.35
CA ASN A 111 13.28 -2.34 27.63
C ASN A 111 13.74 -3.47 28.57
N PRO A 112 15.05 -3.60 28.88
CA PRO A 112 15.57 -4.69 29.71
C PRO A 112 15.09 -4.60 31.17
N ASN A 113 14.65 -3.42 31.60
CA ASN A 113 14.17 -3.19 32.98
C ASN A 113 12.67 -3.45 33.13
N ARG A 114 11.97 -3.75 32.04
CA ARG A 114 10.54 -4.02 32.10
C ARG A 114 10.30 -5.47 32.49
N VAL A 115 9.65 -5.67 33.62
CA VAL A 115 9.18 -6.98 34.05
C VAL A 115 7.84 -7.29 33.35
N TRP A 116 7.82 -8.33 32.55
CA TRP A 116 6.62 -8.84 31.89
C TRP A 116 6.00 -9.97 32.70
N GLN A 117 4.70 -9.90 32.88
CA GLN A 117 3.95 -11.05 33.41
C GLN A 117 3.79 -12.11 32.31
N THR A 118 3.78 -13.38 32.69
CA THR A 118 3.42 -14.47 31.78
C THR A 118 1.97 -14.33 31.35
N GLY A 119 1.71 -14.47 30.05
CA GLY A 119 0.38 -14.27 29.46
C GLY A 119 0.25 -12.91 28.78
N ALA A 120 -0.98 -12.40 28.70
CA ALA A 120 -1.31 -11.17 28.01
C ALA A 120 -1.15 -9.95 28.92
N ASN A 121 -0.41 -8.96 28.45
CA ASN A 121 -0.23 -7.66 29.11
C ASN A 121 -0.82 -6.57 28.22
N LEU A 122 -1.69 -5.72 28.76
CA LEU A 122 -2.30 -4.60 28.07
C LEU A 122 -1.46 -3.34 28.26
N LEU A 123 -1.30 -2.58 27.20
CA LEU A 123 -0.60 -1.30 27.17
C LEU A 123 -1.51 -0.25 26.55
N ASP A 124 -1.77 0.81 27.32
CA ASP A 124 -2.35 2.04 26.77
C ASP A 124 -1.22 2.92 26.23
N LEU A 125 -1.34 3.29 24.97
CA LEU A 125 -0.32 4.07 24.28
C LEU A 125 -0.66 5.55 24.31
N LEU A 126 0.36 6.40 24.41
CA LEU A 126 0.19 7.86 24.37
C LEU A 126 -0.41 8.38 23.06
N SER A 127 -0.48 7.53 22.06
CA SER A 127 -1.11 7.81 20.77
C SER A 127 -2.63 7.61 20.75
N GLY A 128 -3.26 7.19 21.87
CA GLY A 128 -4.66 6.75 21.91
C GLY A 128 -4.88 5.31 21.45
N TYR A 129 -3.84 4.64 20.98
CA TYR A 129 -3.88 3.24 20.55
C TYR A 129 -3.68 2.31 21.75
N THR A 130 -4.01 1.05 21.60
CA THR A 130 -3.78 0.02 22.60
C THR A 130 -2.91 -1.09 22.05
N ALA A 131 -2.18 -1.79 22.92
CA ALA A 131 -1.45 -2.98 22.52
C ALA A 131 -1.63 -4.11 23.51
N LYS A 132 -1.64 -5.34 22.99
CA LYS A 132 -1.55 -6.59 23.77
C LYS A 132 -0.16 -7.17 23.56
N VAL A 133 0.58 -7.37 24.65
CA VAL A 133 1.89 -8.03 24.60
C VAL A 133 1.77 -9.37 25.30
N PHE A 134 2.07 -10.42 24.56
CA PHE A 134 2.03 -11.80 25.05
C PHE A 134 3.45 -12.26 25.35
N ASN A 135 3.66 -12.76 26.56
CA ASN A 135 4.95 -13.31 26.98
C ASN A 135 4.78 -14.75 27.44
N GLY A 136 5.60 -15.61 26.92
CA GLY A 136 5.58 -17.02 27.30
C GLY A 136 6.92 -17.70 27.04
N PRO A 137 7.26 -18.70 27.86
CA PRO A 137 8.57 -19.38 27.78
C PRO A 137 8.79 -20.13 26.46
N LEU A 138 7.70 -20.56 25.79
CA LEU A 138 7.78 -21.33 24.55
C LEU A 138 7.70 -20.48 23.30
N TYR A 139 7.05 -19.30 23.35
CA TYR A 139 6.71 -18.51 22.17
C TYR A 139 7.47 -17.18 22.09
N GLY A 140 8.26 -16.86 23.12
CA GLY A 140 8.89 -15.57 23.25
C GLY A 140 7.87 -14.44 23.42
N THR A 141 8.23 -13.27 22.91
CA THR A 141 7.36 -12.09 22.93
C THR A 141 6.60 -11.96 21.63
N LYS A 142 5.29 -11.74 21.73
CA LYS A 142 4.41 -11.33 20.63
C LYS A 142 3.69 -10.06 21.03
N ALA A 143 3.35 -9.21 20.08
CA ALA A 143 2.51 -8.05 20.33
C ALA A 143 1.52 -7.82 19.19
N GLU A 144 0.38 -7.27 19.55
CA GLU A 144 -0.67 -6.81 18.64
C GLU A 144 -1.00 -5.37 19.00
N ILE A 145 -1.05 -4.49 18.02
CA ILE A 145 -1.38 -3.08 18.21
C ILE A 145 -2.72 -2.80 17.54
N TYR A 146 -3.59 -2.10 18.25
CA TYR A 146 -4.93 -1.74 17.80
C TYR A 146 -5.08 -0.22 17.77
N ASN A 147 -5.78 0.28 16.76
CA ASN A 147 -6.15 1.69 16.66
C ASN A 147 -7.33 2.04 17.59
N GLU A 148 -7.77 3.28 17.54
CA GLU A 148 -8.90 3.80 18.34
C GLU A 148 -10.23 3.12 17.97
N ASP A 149 -10.35 2.62 16.73
CA ASP A 149 -11.52 1.92 16.22
C ASP A 149 -11.50 0.40 16.55
N GLY A 150 -10.44 -0.07 17.24
CA GLY A 150 -10.25 -1.47 17.60
C GLY A 150 -9.74 -2.36 16.47
N GLU A 151 -9.31 -1.79 15.34
CA GLU A 151 -8.69 -2.53 14.25
C GLU A 151 -7.22 -2.80 14.56
N MET A 152 -6.76 -4.02 14.32
CA MET A 152 -5.34 -4.36 14.43
C MET A 152 -4.55 -3.69 13.31
N ILE A 153 -3.52 -2.92 13.68
CA ILE A 153 -2.67 -2.19 12.73
C ILE A 153 -1.30 -2.81 12.53
N ALA A 154 -0.81 -3.52 13.52
CA ALA A 154 0.48 -4.19 13.45
C ALA A 154 0.56 -5.38 14.39
N GLY A 155 1.33 -6.38 14.00
CA GLY A 155 1.71 -7.52 14.82
C GLY A 155 3.22 -7.63 14.94
N TYR A 156 3.70 -8.16 16.07
CA TYR A 156 5.09 -8.46 16.31
C TYR A 156 5.28 -9.90 16.79
N GLY A 157 6.33 -10.53 16.36
CA GLY A 157 6.79 -11.81 16.92
C GLY A 157 8.30 -11.89 16.93
N SER A 158 8.86 -12.48 18.00
CA SER A 158 10.32 -12.60 18.16
C SER A 158 11.01 -13.31 16.98
N SER A 159 10.28 -14.17 16.25
CA SER A 159 10.83 -14.96 15.14
C SER A 159 10.73 -14.26 13.78
N PHE A 160 9.83 -13.30 13.59
CA PHE A 160 9.58 -12.69 12.28
C PHE A 160 9.58 -11.15 12.31
N GLY A 161 9.66 -10.53 13.50
CA GLY A 161 9.68 -9.08 13.63
C GLY A 161 8.29 -8.45 13.51
N TRP A 162 8.24 -7.21 12.99
CA TRP A 162 7.00 -6.46 12.78
C TRP A 162 6.34 -6.82 11.46
N ILE A 163 5.03 -6.96 11.50
CA ILE A 163 4.15 -7.11 10.33
C ILE A 163 3.13 -5.99 10.38
N ASP A 164 3.04 -5.23 9.31
CA ASP A 164 2.01 -4.21 9.12
C ASP A 164 0.69 -4.84 8.69
N VAL A 165 -0.42 -4.39 9.29
CA VAL A 165 -1.78 -4.79 8.95
C VAL A 165 -2.53 -3.52 8.52
N PRO A 166 -2.86 -3.37 7.24
CA PRO A 166 -3.58 -2.20 6.78
C PRO A 166 -5.02 -2.19 7.31
N THR A 167 -5.50 -1.03 7.76
CA THR A 167 -6.88 -0.82 8.18
C THR A 167 -7.83 -0.70 6.98
N ALA A 168 -9.13 -0.79 7.21
CA ALA A 168 -10.14 -0.59 6.16
C ALA A 168 -10.02 0.79 5.51
N ASP A 169 -9.78 1.83 6.30
CA ASP A 169 -9.58 3.20 5.81
C ASP A 169 -8.30 3.35 4.98
N GLU A 170 -7.20 2.74 5.42
CA GLU A 170 -5.95 2.74 4.66
C GLU A 170 -6.11 2.05 3.30
N MET A 171 -6.76 0.89 3.27
CA MET A 171 -7.04 0.16 2.03
C MET A 171 -7.93 0.95 1.08
N ARG A 172 -9.00 1.59 1.61
CA ARG A 172 -9.88 2.45 0.83
C ARG A 172 -9.13 3.63 0.24
N PHE A 173 -8.40 4.37 1.06
CA PHE A 173 -7.59 5.51 0.62
C PHE A 173 -6.58 5.13 -0.46
N GLN A 174 -5.89 3.99 -0.30
CA GLN A 174 -4.96 3.49 -1.30
C GLN A 174 -5.66 3.15 -2.62
N SER A 175 -6.80 2.48 -2.55
CA SER A 175 -7.60 2.12 -3.72
C SER A 175 -8.09 3.35 -4.48
N GLU A 176 -8.68 4.33 -3.79
CA GLU A 176 -9.18 5.56 -4.41
C GLU A 176 -8.03 6.37 -5.05
N SER A 177 -6.91 6.52 -4.34
CA SER A 177 -5.73 7.20 -4.88
C SER A 177 -5.19 6.52 -6.14
N MET A 178 -5.12 5.20 -6.15
CA MET A 178 -4.68 4.41 -7.31
C MET A 178 -5.64 4.54 -8.50
N GLN A 179 -6.95 4.56 -8.27
CA GLN A 179 -7.94 4.74 -9.33
C GLN A 179 -7.80 6.10 -10.01
N ILE A 180 -7.61 7.18 -9.23
CA ILE A 180 -7.39 8.53 -9.77
C ILE A 180 -6.09 8.58 -10.57
N TYR A 181 -5.00 8.02 -10.03
CA TYR A 181 -3.71 7.96 -10.71
C TYR A 181 -3.81 7.20 -12.03
N TYR A 182 -4.37 5.99 -12.01
CA TYR A 182 -4.53 5.16 -13.19
C TYR A 182 -5.34 5.84 -14.29
N LYS A 183 -6.48 6.45 -13.91
CA LYS A 183 -7.34 7.18 -14.85
C LYS A 183 -6.58 8.32 -15.51
N ALA A 184 -5.93 9.18 -14.73
CA ALA A 184 -5.18 10.31 -15.24
C ALA A 184 -3.96 9.89 -16.10
N TYR A 185 -3.30 8.79 -15.73
CA TYR A 185 -2.22 8.21 -16.53
C TYR A 185 -2.71 7.76 -17.91
N LYS A 186 -3.84 7.02 -17.96
CA LYS A 186 -4.43 6.56 -19.21
C LYS A 186 -4.94 7.68 -20.10
N GLU A 187 -5.53 8.71 -19.53
CA GLU A 187 -5.93 9.93 -20.24
C GLU A 187 -4.71 10.59 -20.89
N ALA A 188 -3.62 10.77 -20.15
CA ALA A 188 -2.39 11.35 -20.68
C ALA A 188 -1.73 10.49 -21.78
N GLU A 189 -1.71 9.17 -21.65
CA GLU A 189 -1.24 8.27 -22.71
C GLU A 189 -2.07 8.45 -24.01
N ALA A 190 -3.38 8.53 -23.88
CA ALA A 190 -4.27 8.71 -25.03
C ALA A 190 -4.07 10.06 -25.70
N GLU A 191 -3.92 11.15 -24.94
CA GLU A 191 -3.63 12.49 -25.45
C GLU A 191 -2.31 12.52 -26.23
N MET A 192 -1.25 11.90 -25.68
CA MET A 192 0.05 11.82 -26.35
C MET A 192 0.01 10.98 -27.63
N ALA A 193 -0.76 9.88 -27.64
CA ALA A 193 -0.94 9.05 -28.83
C ALA A 193 -1.68 9.83 -29.93
N ALA A 194 -2.74 10.56 -29.60
CA ALA A 194 -3.47 11.41 -30.55
C ALA A 194 -2.59 12.53 -31.10
N ALA A 195 -1.79 13.18 -30.25
CA ALA A 195 -0.87 14.23 -30.69
C ALA A 195 0.20 13.71 -31.68
N LYS A 196 0.71 12.49 -31.46
CA LYS A 196 1.65 11.86 -32.40
C LYS A 196 1.02 11.54 -33.75
N GLN A 197 -0.26 11.13 -33.77
CA GLN A 197 -0.98 10.86 -35.03
C GLN A 197 -1.23 12.14 -35.84
N THR A 198 -1.55 13.26 -35.18
CA THR A 198 -1.78 14.54 -35.85
C THR A 198 -0.47 15.18 -36.29
N ALA A 199 0.64 14.89 -35.64
CA ALA A 199 1.96 15.42 -35.99
C ALA A 199 2.67 14.61 -37.10
N ALA A 200 2.16 13.46 -37.52
CA ALA A 200 2.69 12.72 -38.65
C ALA A 200 2.41 13.50 -39.94
N PRO A 201 3.43 13.93 -40.69
CA PRO A 201 3.21 14.64 -41.94
C PRO A 201 2.44 13.73 -42.90
N ALA A 202 1.37 14.28 -43.51
CA ALA A 202 0.72 13.62 -44.62
C ALA A 202 1.79 13.47 -45.73
N MET A 203 2.36 12.28 -45.82
CA MET A 203 3.14 11.90 -47.02
C MET A 203 2.18 11.72 -48.18
N ASN A 204 1.69 12.84 -48.71
CA ASN A 204 1.14 12.87 -50.06
C ASN A 204 2.30 12.86 -51.02
N GLY A 205 2.87 11.69 -51.18
CA GLY A 205 3.78 11.41 -52.29
C GLY A 205 3.00 10.86 -53.48
N ASP A 206 2.30 11.70 -54.16
CA ASP A 206 1.91 11.43 -55.55
C ASP A 206 2.58 12.44 -56.45
N ALA A 207 3.79 12.09 -56.82
CA ALA A 207 4.37 12.62 -58.04
C ALA A 207 4.21 11.50 -59.11
N PRO A 208 3.34 11.64 -60.11
CA PRO A 208 3.32 10.71 -61.21
C PRO A 208 4.63 10.86 -62.01
N ALA A 209 5.43 9.81 -62.02
CA ALA A 209 6.55 9.71 -62.94
C ALA A 209 6.01 9.66 -64.39
N SER A 210 6.09 10.80 -65.08
CA SER A 210 5.87 10.82 -66.50
C SER A 210 7.08 10.18 -67.18
N PHE A 211 6.93 8.96 -67.68
CA PHE A 211 7.85 8.32 -68.60
C PHE A 211 7.57 8.89 -70.00
N ASP A 212 8.43 9.80 -70.45
CA ASP A 212 8.45 10.26 -71.83
C ASP A 212 9.31 9.28 -72.66
N VAL A 213 8.64 8.40 -73.39
CA VAL A 213 9.30 7.52 -74.36
C VAL A 213 9.29 8.22 -75.71
N LYS A 214 10.42 8.83 -76.12
CA LYS A 214 10.64 9.21 -77.52
C LYS A 214 11.16 8.01 -78.32
N ALA A 215 10.43 7.71 -79.39
CA ALA A 215 10.83 6.83 -80.45
C ALA A 215 11.96 7.41 -81.33
#